data_c1e34fe3a20276e86770bc7bf8a5261f
#
_entry.id   c1e34fe3a20276e86770bc7bf8a5261f
#
_cell.length_a   1.000
_cell.length_b   1.000
_cell.length_c   1.000
_cell.angle_alpha   90.00
_cell.angle_beta   90.00
_cell.angle_gamma   90.00
#
_symmetry.space_group_name_H-M   'P 1'
#
loop_
_entity.id
_entity.type
_entity.pdbx_description
1 polymer ?
#
loop_
_entity_poly.entity_id
_entity_poly.type
_entity_poly.pdbx_seq_one_letter_code
_entity_poly.pdbx_strand_id
1 'polypeptide(L)'
;MIGTDSLDFTSLLLFDDMSQGTDTEVERLLPLVSVQRREVALRFKFTFGRFTCLKSYVMLQQIVQEALAETDERWSPLQQRLKEWNGNFVYNEHEKPFMQNASGERIEGVDFSISHCKNAIAVVLSDHPVGVDVESFRHAEEPLLKRTMNPEEQAEVRAAADPAETFTRLWTRKEAVLKLRGTGLVDNLHEVLIPNPEQPFSLETTVNRGKQYVWTLAY
;
A
#
# COMPACT_ATOMS: atom_id res chain seq x y z
N MET A 1 -33.80 -4.73 4.25
CA MET A 1 -33.33 -4.34 2.91
C MET A 1 -32.25 -3.31 3.12
N ILE A 2 -30.99 -3.76 3.11
CA ILE A 2 -29.81 -2.90 3.09
C ILE A 2 -29.10 -3.33 1.81
N GLY A 3 -29.32 -2.59 0.76
CA GLY A 3 -28.70 -2.77 -0.54
C GLY A 3 -28.38 -1.40 -1.06
N THR A 4 -27.22 -0.89 -0.70
CA THR A 4 -26.54 0.10 -1.51
C THR A 4 -25.28 -0.61 -2.01
N ASP A 5 -25.45 -1.33 -3.13
CA ASP A 5 -24.33 -1.79 -3.96
C ASP A 5 -23.64 -0.56 -4.56
N SER A 6 -22.84 0.14 -3.77
CA SER A 6 -21.75 0.91 -4.34
C SER A 6 -20.69 -0.15 -4.70
N LEU A 7 -20.70 -0.57 -5.94
CA LEU A 7 -19.65 -1.42 -6.50
C LEU A 7 -18.41 -0.53 -6.70
N ASP A 8 -17.65 -0.38 -5.61
CA ASP A 8 -16.42 0.38 -5.60
C ASP A 8 -15.34 -0.42 -6.34
N PHE A 9 -14.60 0.23 -7.24
CA PHE A 9 -13.48 -0.41 -7.92
C PHE A 9 -12.29 -0.50 -6.97
N THR A 10 -11.81 -1.71 -6.71
CA THR A 10 -10.55 -1.93 -6.01
C THR A 10 -9.81 -3.10 -6.63
N SER A 11 -8.57 -2.87 -7.04
CA SER A 11 -7.68 -3.90 -7.58
C SER A 11 -6.36 -3.92 -6.81
N LEU A 12 -5.97 -5.12 -6.34
CA LEU A 12 -4.75 -5.35 -5.56
C LEU A 12 -3.84 -6.32 -6.31
N LEU A 13 -2.59 -5.94 -6.50
CA LEU A 13 -1.51 -6.82 -6.97
C LEU A 13 -0.49 -7.08 -5.86
N LEU A 14 -0.12 -8.36 -5.71
CA LEU A 14 0.96 -8.81 -4.85
C LEU A 14 2.09 -9.40 -5.70
N PHE A 15 3.32 -9.09 -5.33
CA PHE A 15 4.53 -9.66 -5.92
C PHE A 15 5.45 -10.13 -4.79
N ASP A 16 5.83 -11.40 -4.78
CA ASP A 16 6.59 -12.02 -3.69
C ASP A 16 7.75 -12.92 -4.16
N ASP A 17 8.16 -12.77 -5.43
CA ASP A 17 9.43 -13.33 -5.91
C ASP A 17 10.55 -12.27 -5.82
N MET A 18 10.93 -11.95 -4.59
CA MET A 18 11.93 -10.91 -4.32
C MET A 18 13.35 -11.31 -4.74
N SER A 19 13.58 -12.56 -5.16
CA SER A 19 14.84 -13.01 -5.76
C SER A 19 15.14 -12.32 -7.09
N GLN A 20 14.12 -11.78 -7.76
CA GLN A 20 14.26 -10.99 -8.97
C GLN A 20 14.92 -9.61 -8.74
N GLY A 21 15.14 -9.18 -7.49
CA GLY A 21 15.75 -7.90 -7.14
C GLY A 21 17.24 -7.80 -7.48
N THR A 22 17.60 -7.95 -8.75
CA THR A 22 18.96 -7.92 -9.29
C THR A 22 19.23 -6.62 -10.04
N ASP A 23 20.53 -6.28 -10.26
CA ASP A 23 20.91 -5.10 -11.07
C ASP A 23 20.41 -5.23 -12.51
N THR A 24 20.45 -6.43 -13.08
CA THR A 24 19.91 -6.69 -14.43
C THR A 24 18.41 -6.37 -14.51
N GLU A 25 17.64 -6.74 -13.49
CA GLU A 25 16.21 -6.44 -13.48
C GLU A 25 15.97 -4.93 -13.26
N VAL A 26 16.77 -4.26 -12.44
CA VAL A 26 16.74 -2.80 -12.29
C VAL A 26 16.96 -2.11 -13.65
N GLU A 27 17.99 -2.52 -14.40
CA GLU A 27 18.28 -1.99 -15.74
C GLU A 27 17.12 -2.22 -16.71
N ARG A 28 16.46 -3.40 -16.65
CA ARG A 28 15.28 -3.73 -17.46
C ARG A 28 14.07 -2.87 -17.13
N LEU A 29 13.87 -2.53 -15.86
CA LEU A 29 12.72 -1.74 -15.39
C LEU A 29 12.88 -0.23 -15.62
N LEU A 30 14.11 0.29 -15.60
CA LEU A 30 14.37 1.73 -15.74
C LEU A 30 13.70 2.39 -16.96
N PRO A 31 13.72 1.82 -18.18
CA PRO A 31 13.07 2.45 -19.34
C PRO A 31 11.53 2.37 -19.29
N LEU A 32 10.94 1.56 -18.42
CA LEU A 32 9.49 1.35 -18.34
C LEU A 32 8.77 2.36 -17.44
N VAL A 33 9.51 3.20 -16.71
CA VAL A 33 8.95 4.12 -15.73
C VAL A 33 9.13 5.58 -16.17
N SER A 34 8.35 6.50 -15.58
CA SER A 34 8.48 7.94 -15.84
C SER A 34 9.86 8.46 -15.44
N VAL A 35 10.25 9.62 -16.01
CA VAL A 35 11.52 10.29 -15.67
C VAL A 35 11.58 10.58 -14.17
N GLN A 36 10.51 11.12 -13.59
CA GLN A 36 10.41 11.38 -12.16
C GLN A 36 10.68 10.10 -11.34
N ARG A 37 10.05 8.97 -11.71
CA ARG A 37 10.22 7.71 -10.97
C ARG A 37 11.62 7.14 -11.11
N ARG A 38 12.23 7.28 -12.28
CA ARG A 38 13.63 6.88 -12.52
C ARG A 38 14.59 7.64 -11.62
N GLU A 39 14.43 8.97 -11.54
CA GLU A 39 15.26 9.81 -10.67
C GLU A 39 15.12 9.40 -9.19
N VAL A 40 13.89 9.14 -8.72
CA VAL A 40 13.66 8.65 -7.36
C VAL A 40 14.35 7.31 -7.13
N ALA A 41 14.21 6.36 -8.05
CA ALA A 41 14.83 5.04 -7.93
C ALA A 41 16.37 5.13 -7.86
N LEU A 42 16.98 6.00 -8.65
CA LEU A 42 18.45 6.14 -8.69
C LEU A 42 19.04 6.79 -7.42
N ARG A 43 18.21 7.41 -6.56
CA ARG A 43 18.67 7.91 -5.25
C ARG A 43 18.90 6.79 -4.22
N PHE A 44 18.29 5.61 -4.40
CA PHE A 44 18.54 4.49 -3.52
C PHE A 44 19.95 3.95 -3.71
N LYS A 45 20.66 3.75 -2.58
CA LYS A 45 22.03 3.23 -2.58
C LYS A 45 22.09 1.77 -3.01
N PHE A 46 21.12 0.96 -2.57
CA PHE A 46 21.12 -0.49 -2.76
C PHE A 46 20.17 -0.93 -3.87
N THR A 47 20.54 -1.97 -4.59
CA THR A 47 19.78 -2.61 -5.66
C THR A 47 18.35 -2.95 -5.22
N PHE A 48 18.17 -3.47 -4.01
CA PHE A 48 16.86 -3.80 -3.47
C PHE A 48 15.92 -2.58 -3.44
N GLY A 49 16.37 -1.42 -2.96
CA GLY A 49 15.57 -0.20 -2.94
C GLY A 49 15.23 0.32 -4.34
N ARG A 50 16.17 0.23 -5.28
CA ARG A 50 15.94 0.56 -6.70
C ARG A 50 14.89 -0.36 -7.30
N PHE A 51 15.05 -1.66 -7.11
CA PHE A 51 14.14 -2.69 -7.60
C PHE A 51 12.72 -2.49 -7.06
N THR A 52 12.53 -2.38 -5.74
CA THR A 52 11.21 -2.21 -5.13
C THR A 52 10.53 -0.93 -5.59
N CYS A 53 11.28 0.17 -5.72
CA CYS A 53 10.81 1.45 -6.24
C CYS A 53 10.29 1.32 -7.69
N LEU A 54 11.05 0.68 -8.57
CA LEU A 54 10.68 0.52 -9.98
C LEU A 54 9.58 -0.53 -10.17
N LYS A 55 9.70 -1.67 -9.50
CA LYS A 55 8.74 -2.79 -9.62
C LYS A 55 7.35 -2.38 -9.15
N SER A 56 7.25 -1.70 -8.00
CA SER A 56 5.95 -1.21 -7.50
C SER A 56 5.28 -0.23 -8.46
N TYR A 57 6.05 0.62 -9.13
CA TYR A 57 5.51 1.53 -10.14
C TYR A 57 5.02 0.78 -11.38
N VAL A 58 5.78 -0.20 -11.87
CA VAL A 58 5.34 -1.05 -13.00
C VAL A 58 4.08 -1.85 -12.64
N MET A 59 3.97 -2.35 -11.41
CA MET A 59 2.75 -2.99 -10.93
C MET A 59 1.56 -2.01 -10.92
N LEU A 60 1.77 -0.77 -10.50
CA LEU A 60 0.71 0.25 -10.56
C LEU A 60 0.28 0.52 -12.02
N GLN A 61 1.25 0.65 -12.95
CA GLN A 61 0.93 0.79 -14.37
C GLN A 61 0.12 -0.41 -14.89
N GLN A 62 0.45 -1.63 -14.45
CA GLN A 62 -0.29 -2.84 -14.83
C GLN A 62 -1.74 -2.76 -14.36
N ILE A 63 -2.01 -2.42 -13.08
CA ILE A 63 -3.38 -2.27 -12.57
C ILE A 63 -4.14 -1.18 -13.35
N VAL A 64 -3.48 -0.06 -13.64
CA VAL A 64 -4.09 1.02 -14.44
C VAL A 64 -4.47 0.52 -15.83
N GLN A 65 -3.62 -0.25 -16.51
CA GLN A 65 -3.94 -0.81 -17.83
C GLN A 65 -5.08 -1.85 -17.75
N GLU A 66 -5.10 -2.68 -16.73
CA GLU A 66 -6.20 -3.62 -16.47
C GLU A 66 -7.53 -2.87 -16.25
N ALA A 67 -7.54 -1.83 -15.40
CA ALA A 67 -8.72 -0.99 -15.17
C ALA A 67 -9.20 -0.27 -16.45
N LEU A 68 -8.27 0.20 -17.29
CA LEU A 68 -8.61 0.83 -18.57
C LEU A 68 -9.16 -0.15 -19.61
N ALA A 69 -8.84 -1.44 -19.50
CA ALA A 69 -9.31 -2.50 -20.36
C ALA A 69 -10.67 -3.09 -19.95
N GLU A 70 -11.18 -2.74 -18.76
CA GLU A 70 -12.50 -3.17 -18.31
C GLU A 70 -13.59 -2.68 -19.26
N THR A 71 -14.55 -3.57 -19.56
CA THR A 71 -15.63 -3.31 -20.51
C THR A 71 -16.96 -2.91 -19.87
N ASP A 72 -17.05 -3.01 -18.54
CA ASP A 72 -18.22 -2.60 -17.79
C ASP A 72 -18.31 -1.08 -17.71
N GLU A 73 -19.40 -0.51 -18.23
CA GLU A 73 -19.63 0.94 -18.28
C GLU A 73 -19.62 1.62 -16.90
N ARG A 74 -19.82 0.85 -15.82
CA ARG A 74 -19.72 1.36 -14.44
C ARG A 74 -18.34 1.95 -14.13
N TRP A 75 -17.29 1.45 -14.79
CA TRP A 75 -15.91 1.92 -14.60
C TRP A 75 -15.52 3.10 -15.48
N SER A 76 -16.42 3.55 -16.37
CA SER A 76 -16.14 4.69 -17.25
C SER A 76 -15.67 5.95 -16.52
N PRO A 77 -16.23 6.35 -15.36
CA PRO A 77 -15.75 7.53 -14.62
C PRO A 77 -14.31 7.35 -14.12
N LEU A 78 -13.97 6.18 -13.60
CA LEU A 78 -12.60 5.86 -13.19
C LEU A 78 -11.65 5.87 -14.39
N GLN A 79 -12.03 5.23 -15.49
CA GLN A 79 -11.23 5.18 -16.71
C GLN A 79 -10.94 6.57 -17.28
N GLN A 80 -11.89 7.49 -17.24
CA GLN A 80 -11.67 8.87 -17.68
C GLN A 80 -10.58 9.54 -16.84
N ARG A 81 -10.64 9.39 -15.52
CA ARG A 81 -9.64 9.94 -14.60
C ARG A 81 -8.26 9.30 -14.81
N LEU A 82 -8.20 7.97 -14.97
CA LEU A 82 -6.95 7.26 -15.20
C LEU A 82 -6.25 7.66 -16.52
N LYS A 83 -7.01 8.05 -17.55
CA LYS A 83 -6.44 8.58 -18.81
C LYS A 83 -5.75 9.92 -18.64
N GLU A 84 -6.06 10.68 -17.59
CA GLU A 84 -5.40 11.95 -17.29
C GLU A 84 -4.02 11.77 -16.64
N TRP A 85 -3.69 10.57 -16.14
CA TRP A 85 -2.43 10.32 -15.45
C TRP A 85 -1.24 10.48 -16.39
N ASN A 86 -0.36 11.43 -16.07
CA ASN A 86 0.85 11.72 -16.85
C ASN A 86 2.06 10.83 -16.50
N GLY A 87 1.86 9.82 -15.63
CA GLY A 87 2.91 8.91 -15.16
C GLY A 87 3.70 9.44 -13.95
N ASN A 88 3.38 10.62 -13.43
CA ASN A 88 4.04 11.20 -12.27
C ASN A 88 3.11 11.24 -11.05
N PHE A 89 3.68 11.64 -9.90
CA PHE A 89 2.97 11.78 -8.65
C PHE A 89 3.14 13.18 -8.07
N VAL A 90 2.09 13.65 -7.38
CA VAL A 90 2.15 14.73 -6.40
C VAL A 90 2.01 14.13 -5.01
N TYR A 91 2.42 14.85 -3.99
CA TYR A 91 2.46 14.36 -2.62
C TYR A 91 1.74 15.34 -1.70
N ASN A 92 1.04 14.81 -0.68
CA ASN A 92 0.53 15.65 0.40
C ASN A 92 1.66 16.00 1.41
N GLU A 93 1.31 16.74 2.45
CA GLU A 93 2.22 17.15 3.54
C GLU A 93 2.82 15.97 4.33
N HIS A 94 2.18 14.79 4.26
CA HIS A 94 2.62 13.55 4.91
C HIS A 94 3.25 12.55 3.91
N GLU A 95 3.66 13.03 2.74
CA GLU A 95 4.31 12.24 1.70
C GLU A 95 3.44 11.11 1.08
N LYS A 96 2.10 11.11 1.28
CA LYS A 96 1.23 10.20 0.54
C LYS A 96 1.22 10.61 -0.93
N PRO A 97 1.56 9.69 -1.86
CA PRO A 97 1.53 9.97 -3.29
C PRO A 97 0.11 9.94 -3.84
N PHE A 98 -0.16 10.80 -4.83
CA PHE A 98 -1.37 10.80 -5.65
C PHE A 98 -1.00 10.89 -7.13
N MET A 99 -1.84 10.36 -8.02
CA MET A 99 -1.65 10.48 -9.46
C MET A 99 -1.73 11.93 -9.91
N GLN A 100 -0.84 12.33 -10.80
CA GLN A 100 -0.72 13.69 -11.32
C GLN A 100 -1.25 13.78 -12.75
N ASN A 101 -2.04 14.83 -13.05
CA ASN A 101 -2.47 15.15 -14.40
C ASN A 101 -1.41 15.97 -15.18
N ALA A 102 -1.69 16.31 -16.42
CA ALA A 102 -0.78 17.09 -17.27
C ALA A 102 -0.53 18.52 -16.77
N SER A 103 -1.46 19.10 -15.97
CA SER A 103 -1.31 20.42 -15.34
C SER A 103 -0.49 20.39 -14.05
N GLY A 104 -0.06 19.20 -13.60
CA GLY A 104 0.72 19.05 -12.37
C GLY A 104 -0.14 18.89 -11.12
N GLU A 105 -1.46 18.72 -11.26
CA GLU A 105 -2.42 18.64 -10.16
C GLU A 105 -2.77 17.19 -9.83
N ARG A 106 -3.29 16.94 -8.62
CA ARG A 106 -3.84 15.66 -8.21
C ARG A 106 -5.08 15.31 -9.03
N ILE A 107 -5.18 14.05 -9.44
CA ILE A 107 -6.40 13.49 -10.02
C ILE A 107 -7.33 13.06 -8.88
N GLU A 108 -8.48 13.72 -8.76
CA GLU A 108 -9.46 13.41 -7.73
C GLU A 108 -10.31 12.18 -8.08
N GLY A 109 -10.75 11.44 -7.06
CA GLY A 109 -11.57 10.23 -7.22
C GLY A 109 -10.79 9.05 -7.80
N VAL A 110 -9.48 9.07 -7.64
CA VAL A 110 -8.55 7.95 -7.82
C VAL A 110 -7.60 7.94 -6.64
N ASP A 111 -7.49 6.83 -5.96
CA ASP A 111 -6.50 6.65 -4.91
C ASP A 111 -5.71 5.35 -5.15
N PHE A 112 -4.49 5.33 -4.66
CA PHE A 112 -3.66 4.14 -4.69
C PHE A 112 -2.75 4.10 -3.48
N SER A 113 -2.32 2.90 -3.14
CA SER A 113 -1.34 2.72 -2.06
C SER A 113 -0.30 1.68 -2.44
N ILE A 114 0.92 1.89 -2.00
CA ILE A 114 2.07 1.02 -2.25
C ILE A 114 2.73 0.67 -0.93
N SER A 115 3.06 -0.60 -0.74
CA SER A 115 3.90 -1.06 0.35
C SER A 115 4.86 -2.13 -0.11
N HIS A 116 6.00 -2.25 0.57
CA HIS A 116 6.95 -3.34 0.31
C HIS A 116 7.74 -3.69 1.56
N CYS A 117 8.06 -4.96 1.68
CA CYS A 117 8.99 -5.49 2.67
C CYS A 117 10.06 -6.35 1.98
N LYS A 118 10.92 -7.02 2.75
CA LYS A 118 11.93 -7.92 2.17
C LYS A 118 11.35 -9.11 1.40
N ASN A 119 10.09 -9.49 1.66
CA ASN A 119 9.47 -10.71 1.14
C ASN A 119 8.38 -10.44 0.10
N ALA A 120 7.85 -9.19 -0.01
CA ALA A 120 6.77 -8.89 -0.93
C ALA A 120 6.65 -7.38 -1.25
N ILE A 121 5.95 -7.10 -2.35
CA ILE A 121 5.45 -5.78 -2.74
C ILE A 121 3.93 -5.89 -2.89
N ALA A 122 3.19 -4.92 -2.36
CA ALA A 122 1.75 -4.78 -2.51
C ALA A 122 1.42 -3.42 -3.14
N VAL A 123 0.54 -3.43 -4.15
CA VAL A 123 0.05 -2.22 -4.83
C VAL A 123 -1.45 -2.34 -4.98
N VAL A 124 -2.18 -1.31 -4.60
CA VAL A 124 -3.62 -1.22 -4.76
C VAL A 124 -4.00 0.06 -5.48
N LEU A 125 -5.02 -0.02 -6.33
CA LEU A 125 -5.70 1.10 -7.01
C LEU A 125 -7.19 1.04 -6.68
N SER A 126 -7.80 2.19 -6.40
CA SER A 126 -9.22 2.29 -6.07
C SER A 126 -9.82 3.62 -6.56
N ASP A 127 -11.13 3.67 -6.73
CA ASP A 127 -11.92 4.89 -6.99
C ASP A 127 -12.35 5.61 -5.70
N HIS A 128 -11.97 5.08 -4.54
CA HIS A 128 -12.19 5.64 -3.21
C HIS A 128 -10.90 5.56 -2.37
N PRO A 129 -10.82 6.23 -1.20
CA PRO A 129 -9.64 6.18 -0.35
C PRO A 129 -9.26 4.75 0.02
N VAL A 130 -7.96 4.43 -0.07
CA VAL A 130 -7.43 3.09 0.16
C VAL A 130 -6.03 3.14 0.77
N GLY A 131 -5.71 2.13 1.58
CA GLY A 131 -4.38 1.93 2.12
C GLY A 131 -3.98 0.46 2.11
N VAL A 132 -2.77 0.15 1.67
CA VAL A 132 -2.21 -1.21 1.77
C VAL A 132 -0.90 -1.18 2.52
N ASP A 133 -0.72 -2.19 3.38
CA ASP A 133 0.57 -2.45 3.99
C ASP A 133 0.97 -3.92 3.87
N VAL A 134 2.26 -4.18 3.69
CA VAL A 134 2.85 -5.52 3.66
C VAL A 134 4.15 -5.54 4.46
N GLU A 135 4.24 -6.48 5.40
CA GLU A 135 5.40 -6.60 6.28
C GLU A 135 5.86 -8.05 6.44
N SER A 136 7.16 -8.26 6.45
CA SER A 136 7.76 -9.55 6.83
C SER A 136 7.56 -9.80 8.32
N PHE A 137 7.39 -11.06 8.73
CA PHE A 137 7.31 -11.42 10.15
C PHE A 137 8.46 -10.78 10.93
N ARG A 138 8.07 -10.04 11.97
CA ARG A 138 8.99 -9.24 12.76
C ARG A 138 8.75 -9.44 14.24
N HIS A 139 9.80 -9.87 14.94
CA HIS A 139 9.76 -9.86 16.40
C HIS A 139 9.83 -8.42 16.93
N ALA A 140 8.93 -8.08 17.85
CA ALA A 140 8.94 -6.79 18.51
C ALA A 140 9.50 -6.95 19.93
N GLU A 141 10.57 -6.21 20.21
CA GLU A 141 11.06 -6.06 21.57
C GLU A 141 10.14 -5.17 22.40
N GLU A 142 10.20 -5.31 23.73
CA GLU A 142 9.33 -4.60 24.68
C GLU A 142 9.19 -3.08 24.46
N PRO A 143 10.26 -2.32 24.18
CA PRO A 143 10.12 -0.89 23.91
C PRO A 143 9.29 -0.58 22.66
N LEU A 144 9.47 -1.36 21.58
CA LEU A 144 8.70 -1.20 20.36
C LEU A 144 7.24 -1.60 20.58
N LEU A 145 7.01 -2.75 21.23
CA LEU A 145 5.69 -3.25 21.54
C LEU A 145 4.88 -2.22 22.35
N LYS A 146 5.48 -1.65 23.40
CA LYS A 146 4.85 -0.62 24.24
C LYS A 146 4.56 0.68 23.48
N ARG A 147 5.45 1.07 22.55
CA ARG A 147 5.28 2.30 21.77
C ARG A 147 4.17 2.18 20.73
N THR A 148 3.98 0.98 20.15
CA THR A 148 3.13 0.81 18.97
C THR A 148 1.80 0.15 19.26
N MET A 149 1.69 -0.62 20.35
CA MET A 149 0.51 -1.44 20.68
C MET A 149 -0.12 -0.96 21.99
N ASN A 150 -1.44 -0.89 22.02
CA ASN A 150 -2.20 -0.65 23.25
C ASN A 150 -2.11 -1.84 24.21
N PRO A 151 -2.55 -1.74 25.49
CA PRO A 151 -2.41 -2.81 26.47
C PRO A 151 -3.05 -4.15 26.04
N GLU A 152 -4.18 -4.11 25.35
CA GLU A 152 -4.90 -5.31 24.87
C GLU A 152 -4.12 -6.00 23.73
N GLU A 153 -3.65 -5.22 22.76
CA GLU A 153 -2.80 -5.70 21.66
C GLU A 153 -1.47 -6.27 22.18
N GLN A 154 -0.86 -5.63 23.19
CA GLN A 154 0.34 -6.14 23.85
C GLN A 154 0.09 -7.50 24.51
N ALA A 155 -1.04 -7.64 25.18
CA ALA A 155 -1.43 -8.91 25.82
C ALA A 155 -1.65 -10.00 24.75
N GLU A 156 -2.30 -9.66 23.63
CA GLU A 156 -2.50 -10.57 22.51
C GLU A 156 -1.16 -11.07 21.94
N VAL A 157 -0.21 -10.16 21.68
CA VAL A 157 1.11 -10.53 21.16
C VAL A 157 1.87 -11.43 22.13
N ARG A 158 1.86 -11.12 23.43
CA ARG A 158 2.57 -11.94 24.44
C ARG A 158 1.98 -13.32 24.66
N ALA A 159 0.68 -13.47 24.49
CA ALA A 159 -0.04 -14.73 24.65
C ALA A 159 -0.03 -15.60 23.38
N ALA A 160 0.38 -15.06 22.25
CA ALA A 160 0.32 -15.73 20.96
C ALA A 160 1.32 -16.88 20.86
N ALA A 161 0.94 -17.97 20.17
CA ALA A 161 1.86 -19.06 19.82
C ALA A 161 2.99 -18.59 18.89
N ASP A 162 2.72 -17.61 18.01
CA ASP A 162 3.72 -16.91 17.21
C ASP A 162 3.61 -15.39 17.45
N PRO A 163 4.36 -14.84 18.40
CA PRO A 163 4.35 -13.40 18.69
C PRO A 163 4.82 -12.53 17.52
N ALA A 164 5.72 -13.05 16.66
CA ALA A 164 6.21 -12.29 15.51
C ALA A 164 5.12 -12.12 14.44
N GLU A 165 4.39 -13.19 14.12
CA GLU A 165 3.23 -13.15 13.22
C GLU A 165 2.16 -12.19 13.79
N THR A 166 1.81 -12.34 15.07
CA THR A 166 0.75 -11.55 15.70
C THR A 166 1.09 -10.06 15.76
N PHE A 167 2.32 -9.71 16.16
CA PHE A 167 2.78 -8.33 16.11
C PHE A 167 2.73 -7.77 14.69
N THR A 168 3.27 -8.51 13.71
CA THR A 168 3.29 -8.06 12.30
C THR A 168 1.88 -7.85 11.78
N ARG A 169 0.93 -8.74 12.12
CA ARG A 169 -0.48 -8.61 11.72
C ARG A 169 -1.14 -7.34 12.29
N LEU A 170 -0.92 -7.04 13.56
CA LEU A 170 -1.44 -5.82 14.19
C LEU A 170 -0.76 -4.56 13.60
N TRP A 171 0.53 -4.63 13.34
CA TRP A 171 1.30 -3.53 12.76
C TRP A 171 0.83 -3.18 11.36
N THR A 172 0.70 -4.18 10.46
CA THR A 172 0.21 -3.94 9.08
C THR A 172 -1.20 -3.36 9.06
N ARG A 173 -2.07 -3.74 10.01
CA ARG A 173 -3.41 -3.15 10.13
C ARG A 173 -3.35 -1.66 10.46
N LYS A 174 -2.49 -1.25 11.40
CA LYS A 174 -2.29 0.17 11.72
C LYS A 174 -1.73 0.94 10.55
N GLU A 175 -0.67 0.44 9.92
CA GLU A 175 -0.04 1.07 8.77
C GLU A 175 -1.01 1.21 7.59
N ALA A 176 -1.82 0.20 7.29
CA ALA A 176 -2.82 0.27 6.24
C ALA A 176 -3.86 1.38 6.52
N VAL A 177 -4.36 1.50 7.77
CA VAL A 177 -5.28 2.59 8.17
C VAL A 177 -4.62 3.96 8.07
N LEU A 178 -3.35 4.09 8.47
CA LEU A 178 -2.63 5.36 8.35
C LEU A 178 -2.41 5.77 6.90
N LYS A 179 -2.11 4.80 6.02
CA LYS A 179 -2.00 5.02 4.57
C LYS A 179 -3.35 5.37 3.95
N LEU A 180 -4.44 4.72 4.36
CA LEU A 180 -5.81 5.08 3.98
C LEU A 180 -6.08 6.55 4.31
N ARG A 181 -5.84 6.96 5.55
CA ARG A 181 -6.05 8.34 6.03
C ARG A 181 -5.07 9.36 5.42
N GLY A 182 -3.91 8.91 4.96
CA GLY A 182 -2.87 9.77 4.40
C GLY A 182 -2.23 10.70 5.42
N THR A 183 -2.23 10.33 6.69
CA THR A 183 -1.73 11.14 7.82
C THR A 183 -0.26 10.88 8.15
N GLY A 184 0.36 9.86 7.52
CA GLY A 184 1.66 9.37 7.96
C GLY A 184 1.60 8.76 9.36
N LEU A 185 2.76 8.57 9.98
CA LEU A 185 2.83 8.11 11.38
C LEU A 185 2.29 9.19 12.31
N VAL A 186 1.41 8.78 13.22
CA VAL A 186 0.81 9.65 14.25
C VAL A 186 1.48 9.41 15.61
N ASP A 187 1.37 10.40 16.50
CA ASP A 187 1.96 10.30 17.85
C ASP A 187 1.30 9.20 18.69
N ASN A 188 -0.02 9.00 18.54
CA ASN A 188 -0.76 8.01 19.29
C ASN A 188 -1.13 6.78 18.42
N LEU A 189 -0.19 5.85 18.27
CA LEU A 189 -0.41 4.60 17.57
C LEU A 189 -1.37 3.65 18.28
N HIS A 190 -1.63 3.83 19.56
CA HIS A 190 -2.51 2.97 20.35
C HIS A 190 -3.98 3.06 19.92
N GLU A 191 -4.40 4.20 19.36
CA GLU A 191 -5.79 4.47 19.00
C GLU A 191 -6.12 4.19 17.53
N VAL A 192 -5.15 3.88 16.70
CA VAL A 192 -5.33 3.78 15.23
C VAL A 192 -6.41 2.77 14.85
N LEU A 193 -6.50 1.64 15.56
CA LEU A 193 -7.49 0.57 15.30
C LEU A 193 -8.76 0.68 16.17
N ILE A 194 -8.86 1.69 17.03
CA ILE A 194 -10.10 1.93 17.79
C ILE A 194 -11.16 2.48 16.81
N PRO A 195 -12.35 1.87 16.75
CA PRO A 195 -13.41 2.33 15.86
C PRO A 195 -13.77 3.79 16.13
N ASN A 196 -13.76 4.61 15.09
CA ASN A 196 -14.18 6.01 15.13
C ASN A 196 -15.30 6.21 14.09
N PRO A 197 -16.54 6.52 14.51
CA PRO A 197 -17.65 6.74 13.58
C PRO A 197 -17.43 7.88 12.57
N GLU A 198 -16.58 8.86 12.89
CA GLU A 198 -16.25 9.97 11.99
C GLU A 198 -15.21 9.56 10.92
N GLN A 199 -14.48 8.49 11.17
CA GLN A 199 -13.45 7.97 10.26
C GLN A 199 -13.53 6.45 10.18
N PRO A 200 -14.63 5.90 9.66
CA PRO A 200 -14.82 4.46 9.55
C PRO A 200 -13.78 3.85 8.60
N PHE A 201 -13.45 2.60 8.82
CA PHE A 201 -12.62 1.80 7.92
C PHE A 201 -13.00 0.33 8.02
N SER A 202 -12.74 -0.39 6.96
CA SER A 202 -12.77 -1.84 6.91
C SER A 202 -11.38 -2.40 6.68
N LEU A 203 -11.11 -3.62 7.15
CA LEU A 203 -9.79 -4.25 7.02
C LEU A 203 -9.92 -5.67 6.46
N GLU A 204 -9.12 -5.96 5.47
CA GLU A 204 -8.83 -7.31 5.01
C GLU A 204 -7.37 -7.63 5.28
N THR A 205 -7.10 -8.71 6.03
CA THR A 205 -5.72 -9.09 6.40
C THR A 205 -5.45 -10.55 6.03
N THR A 206 -4.35 -10.80 5.34
CA THR A 206 -3.91 -12.13 4.94
C THR A 206 -2.49 -12.42 5.42
N VAL A 207 -2.29 -13.61 5.96
CA VAL A 207 -1.00 -14.10 6.44
C VAL A 207 -0.45 -15.16 5.48
N ASN A 208 0.71 -14.91 4.92
CA ASN A 208 1.46 -15.88 4.13
C ASN A 208 2.58 -16.51 4.98
N ARG A 209 2.26 -17.63 5.65
CA ARG A 209 3.23 -18.32 6.51
C ARG A 209 4.36 -18.97 5.73
N GLY A 210 4.11 -19.41 4.50
CA GLY A 210 5.13 -20.01 3.64
C GLY A 210 6.26 -19.06 3.24
N LYS A 211 5.93 -17.78 3.06
CA LYS A 211 6.86 -16.70 2.72
C LYS A 211 7.08 -15.70 3.86
N GLN A 212 6.50 -15.95 5.03
CA GLN A 212 6.68 -15.17 6.26
C GLN A 212 6.39 -13.68 6.10
N TYR A 213 5.24 -13.33 5.55
CA TYR A 213 4.75 -11.95 5.50
C TYR A 213 3.25 -11.86 5.78
N VAL A 214 2.82 -10.67 6.15
CA VAL A 214 1.40 -10.30 6.29
C VAL A 214 1.14 -9.11 5.38
N TRP A 215 -0.01 -9.08 4.72
CA TRP A 215 -0.50 -7.86 4.11
C TRP A 215 -1.89 -7.50 4.64
N THR A 216 -2.19 -6.22 4.67
CA THR A 216 -3.51 -5.68 5.06
C THR A 216 -3.93 -4.61 4.07
N LEU A 217 -5.19 -4.70 3.62
CA LEU A 217 -5.91 -3.68 2.89
C LEU A 217 -6.86 -2.95 3.85
N ALA A 218 -6.87 -1.62 3.81
CA ALA A 218 -7.81 -0.74 4.50
C ALA A 218 -8.61 0.08 3.48
N TYR A 219 -9.94 0.15 3.64
CA TYR A 219 -10.88 0.85 2.77
C TYR A 219 -12.14 1.29 3.51
#